data_e7d5fa1770c42e5ebdddf8e9b82ac664
#
_entry.id   e7d5fa1770c42e5ebdddf8e9b82ac664
#
_cell.length_a   1.000
_cell.length_b   1.000
_cell.length_c   1.000
_cell.angle_alpha   90.00
_cell.angle_beta   90.00
_cell.angle_gamma   90.00
#
_symmetry.space_group_name_H-M   'P 1'
#
loop_
_entity.id
_entity.type
_entity.pdbx_description
1 polymer ?
#
loop_
_entity_poly.entity_id
_entity_poly.type
_entity_poly.pdbx_seq_one_letter_code
_entity_poly.pdbx_strand_id
1 'polypeptide(L)'
;LCGEIVAAVKRAVPVPVTVKIRKGWDRNSVNAVEVAKICEEAGADAIAVHGRTRDQMYEPSADWDIIRQVKEAVKVPVMGNGDVTSAQDAAKLLQQTGCDLVMVGRGALGNPWIFQQINAYLTDSCCIIPGPGLFERLTVMVKHIEQMCQYKGEAHAMREARKHVGWYLK
;
A
#
# COMPACT_ATOMS: atom_id res chain seq x y z
N LEU A 1 -2.04 3.54 -24.34
CA LEU A 1 -2.65 2.33 -23.76
C LEU A 1 -3.09 2.54 -22.29
N CYS A 2 -2.22 3.02 -21.36
CA CYS A 2 -2.59 3.17 -19.95
C CYS A 2 -3.80 4.12 -19.78
N GLY A 3 -3.74 5.31 -20.36
CA GLY A 3 -4.85 6.27 -20.34
C GLY A 3 -6.14 5.75 -20.98
N GLU A 4 -6.05 5.03 -22.08
CA GLU A 4 -7.21 4.42 -22.75
C GLU A 4 -7.92 3.40 -21.84
N ILE A 5 -7.14 2.58 -21.11
CA ILE A 5 -7.68 1.63 -20.15
C ILE A 5 -8.40 2.38 -19.01
N VAL A 6 -7.74 3.39 -18.41
CA VAL A 6 -8.33 4.18 -17.32
C VAL A 6 -9.61 4.86 -17.77
N ALA A 7 -9.60 5.53 -18.95
CA ALA A 7 -10.77 6.18 -19.51
C ALA A 7 -11.93 5.20 -19.81
N ALA A 8 -11.61 3.99 -20.28
CA ALA A 8 -12.61 2.96 -20.53
C ALA A 8 -13.27 2.46 -19.24
N VAL A 9 -12.45 2.20 -18.19
CA VAL A 9 -12.97 1.80 -16.87
C VAL A 9 -13.80 2.92 -16.26
N LYS A 10 -13.31 4.17 -16.31
CA LYS A 10 -14.03 5.33 -15.76
C LYS A 10 -15.42 5.52 -16.39
N ARG A 11 -15.53 5.29 -17.70
CA ARG A 11 -16.86 5.33 -18.39
C ARG A 11 -17.78 4.17 -18.02
N ALA A 12 -17.20 3.03 -17.62
CA ALA A 12 -17.99 1.80 -17.39
C ALA A 12 -18.57 1.72 -15.97
N VAL A 13 -18.06 2.51 -14.99
CA VAL A 13 -18.47 2.40 -13.60
C VAL A 13 -18.83 3.78 -13.00
N PRO A 14 -19.86 3.85 -12.11
CA PRO A 14 -20.26 5.10 -11.44
C PRO A 14 -19.49 5.36 -10.14
N VAL A 15 -18.43 4.60 -9.85
CA VAL A 15 -17.62 4.70 -8.62
C VAL A 15 -16.25 5.31 -8.90
N PRO A 16 -15.55 5.83 -7.88
CA PRO A 16 -14.19 6.31 -8.06
C PRO A 16 -13.26 5.23 -8.62
N VAL A 17 -12.41 5.62 -9.59
CA VAL A 17 -11.41 4.75 -10.22
C VAL A 17 -10.03 5.20 -9.78
N THR A 18 -9.33 4.34 -9.05
CA THR A 18 -7.96 4.61 -8.60
C THR A 18 -6.97 3.74 -9.38
N VAL A 19 -5.78 4.28 -9.60
CA VAL A 19 -4.73 3.59 -10.37
C VAL A 19 -3.53 3.35 -9.48
N LYS A 20 -3.01 2.11 -9.49
CA LYS A 20 -1.76 1.80 -8.81
C LYS A 20 -0.64 1.59 -9.82
N ILE A 21 0.45 2.34 -9.66
CA ILE A 21 1.63 2.28 -10.53
C ILE A 21 2.90 1.96 -9.73
N ARG A 22 3.94 1.57 -10.45
CA ARG A 22 5.32 1.50 -9.96
C ARG A 22 6.14 2.66 -10.51
N LYS A 23 7.34 2.88 -9.94
CA LYS A 23 8.33 3.86 -10.39
C LYS A 23 8.66 3.75 -11.89
N GLY A 24 8.62 2.53 -12.43
CA GLY A 24 8.90 2.16 -13.81
C GLY A 24 9.09 0.66 -13.94
N TRP A 25 9.53 0.20 -15.12
CA TRP A 25 9.83 -1.21 -15.36
C TRP A 25 11.20 -1.58 -14.77
N ASP A 26 12.24 -0.82 -15.12
CA ASP A 26 13.61 -0.93 -14.66
C ASP A 26 14.23 0.47 -14.46
N ARG A 27 15.51 0.52 -14.09
CA ARG A 27 16.23 1.79 -13.85
C ARG A 27 16.35 2.69 -15.07
N ASN A 28 16.25 2.15 -16.28
CA ASN A 28 16.38 2.90 -17.54
C ASN A 28 15.02 3.38 -18.06
N SER A 29 13.93 2.90 -17.47
CA SER A 29 12.54 3.19 -17.89
C SER A 29 11.70 3.70 -16.71
N VAL A 30 12.26 4.62 -15.91
CA VAL A 30 11.53 5.32 -14.85
C VAL A 30 10.57 6.32 -15.49
N ASN A 31 9.26 6.13 -15.33
CA ASN A 31 8.22 6.91 -16.00
C ASN A 31 6.98 7.20 -15.13
N ALA A 32 7.09 7.05 -13.81
CA ALA A 32 5.94 7.19 -12.91
C ALA A 32 5.24 8.55 -13.03
N VAL A 33 6.00 9.65 -13.19
CA VAL A 33 5.45 11.00 -13.32
C VAL A 33 4.63 11.14 -14.61
N GLU A 34 5.16 10.66 -15.73
CA GLU A 34 4.46 10.70 -17.02
C GLU A 34 3.19 9.85 -16.98
N VAL A 35 3.29 8.61 -16.48
CA VAL A 35 2.14 7.70 -16.36
C VAL A 35 1.09 8.27 -15.42
N ALA A 36 1.48 8.91 -14.32
CA ALA A 36 0.54 9.54 -13.40
C ALA A 36 -0.27 10.66 -14.06
N LYS A 37 0.38 11.55 -14.84
CA LYS A 37 -0.29 12.61 -15.61
C LYS A 37 -1.29 12.01 -16.63
N ILE A 38 -0.86 11.01 -17.38
CA ILE A 38 -1.74 10.31 -18.32
C ILE A 38 -2.96 9.70 -17.63
N CYS A 39 -2.78 9.11 -16.43
CA CYS A 39 -3.88 8.54 -15.66
C CYS A 39 -4.84 9.62 -15.14
N GLU A 40 -4.33 10.74 -14.65
CA GLU A 40 -5.14 11.88 -14.22
C GLU A 40 -5.95 12.46 -15.38
N GLU A 41 -5.32 12.73 -16.53
CA GLU A 41 -6.00 13.21 -17.75
C GLU A 41 -7.07 12.25 -18.25
N ALA A 42 -6.88 10.95 -18.04
CA ALA A 42 -7.86 9.92 -18.37
C ALA A 42 -8.99 9.77 -17.34
N GLY A 43 -8.98 10.54 -16.25
CA GLY A 43 -10.05 10.60 -15.25
C GLY A 43 -9.84 9.71 -14.03
N ALA A 44 -8.61 9.31 -13.70
CA ALA A 44 -8.33 8.65 -12.43
C ALA A 44 -8.65 9.57 -11.25
N ASP A 45 -9.32 9.05 -10.22
CA ASP A 45 -9.71 9.82 -9.03
C ASP A 45 -8.60 9.88 -7.96
N ALA A 46 -7.67 8.93 -7.98
CA ALA A 46 -6.46 8.91 -7.14
C ALA A 46 -5.39 7.98 -7.72
N ILE A 47 -4.14 8.19 -7.33
CA ILE A 47 -3.00 7.42 -7.83
C ILE A 47 -2.18 6.88 -6.67
N ALA A 48 -1.95 5.56 -6.62
CA ALA A 48 -1.03 4.93 -5.68
C ALA A 48 0.32 4.66 -6.36
N VAL A 49 1.41 5.14 -5.76
CA VAL A 49 2.77 5.04 -6.32
C VAL A 49 3.65 4.17 -5.44
N HIS A 50 4.16 3.07 -5.99
CA HIS A 50 5.20 2.28 -5.34
C HIS A 50 6.58 2.77 -5.80
N GLY A 51 7.41 3.21 -4.84
CA GLY A 51 8.74 3.78 -5.09
C GLY A 51 9.80 2.78 -5.56
N ARG A 52 9.42 1.65 -6.16
CA ARG A 52 10.32 0.67 -6.79
C ARG A 52 9.91 0.39 -8.23
N THR A 53 10.88 0.09 -9.06
CA THR A 53 10.64 -0.46 -10.39
C THR A 53 10.16 -1.91 -10.30
N ARG A 54 9.73 -2.48 -11.42
CA ARG A 54 9.23 -3.86 -11.44
C ARG A 54 10.35 -4.87 -11.19
N ASP A 55 11.54 -4.62 -11.71
CA ASP A 55 12.71 -5.52 -11.58
C ASP A 55 13.35 -5.49 -10.19
N GLN A 56 13.25 -4.37 -9.46
CA GLN A 56 13.79 -4.24 -8.10
C GLN A 56 13.15 -5.18 -7.07
N MET A 57 11.97 -5.71 -7.33
CA MET A 57 11.21 -6.54 -6.39
C MET A 57 11.08 -5.89 -4.99
N TYR A 58 12.04 -6.13 -4.09
CA TYR A 58 12.07 -5.63 -2.71
C TYR A 58 13.37 -4.93 -2.32
N GLU A 59 14.37 -4.95 -3.19
CA GLU A 59 15.68 -4.33 -2.98
C GLU A 59 16.04 -3.39 -4.14
N PRO A 60 16.75 -2.31 -3.89
CA PRO A 60 17.04 -1.69 -2.60
C PRO A 60 15.80 -1.07 -1.95
N SER A 61 15.95 -0.16 -0.96
CA SER A 61 14.83 0.60 -0.35
C SER A 61 13.98 1.32 -1.40
N ALA A 62 12.70 1.51 -1.09
CA ALA A 62 11.79 2.26 -1.95
C ALA A 62 12.25 3.72 -2.07
N ASP A 63 12.27 4.21 -3.28
CA ASP A 63 12.57 5.61 -3.59
C ASP A 63 11.33 6.46 -3.30
N TRP A 64 11.34 7.18 -2.19
CA TRP A 64 10.25 8.08 -1.83
C TRP A 64 10.28 9.39 -2.61
N ASP A 65 11.43 9.77 -3.19
CA ASP A 65 11.53 10.98 -3.99
C ASP A 65 10.66 10.92 -5.24
N ILE A 66 10.55 9.76 -5.90
CA ILE A 66 9.64 9.61 -7.05
C ILE A 66 8.17 9.78 -6.64
N ILE A 67 7.79 9.42 -5.39
CA ILE A 67 6.44 9.65 -4.88
C ILE A 67 6.19 11.16 -4.73
N ARG A 68 7.17 11.91 -4.20
CA ARG A 68 7.13 13.37 -4.13
C ARG A 68 6.99 14.00 -5.51
N GLN A 69 7.81 13.58 -6.48
CA GLN A 69 7.74 14.08 -7.86
C GLN A 69 6.37 13.85 -8.50
N VAL A 70 5.76 12.68 -8.28
CA VAL A 70 4.40 12.40 -8.74
C VAL A 70 3.40 13.32 -8.05
N LYS A 71 3.48 13.51 -6.71
CA LYS A 71 2.58 14.39 -5.96
C LYS A 71 2.64 15.84 -6.45
N GLU A 72 3.83 16.32 -6.76
CA GLU A 72 4.03 17.68 -7.31
C GLU A 72 3.48 17.83 -8.75
N ALA A 73 3.35 16.72 -9.48
CA ALA A 73 3.00 16.73 -10.90
C ALA A 73 1.51 16.53 -11.20
N VAL A 74 0.71 16.05 -10.22
CA VAL A 74 -0.72 15.79 -10.37
C VAL A 74 -1.54 16.49 -9.29
N LYS A 75 -2.83 16.72 -9.56
CA LYS A 75 -3.78 17.37 -8.63
C LYS A 75 -4.62 16.38 -7.85
N VAL A 76 -4.82 15.18 -8.41
CA VAL A 76 -5.57 14.11 -7.72
C VAL A 76 -4.81 13.61 -6.50
N PRO A 77 -5.50 13.04 -5.49
CA PRO A 77 -4.85 12.46 -4.32
C PRO A 77 -3.80 11.39 -4.70
N VAL A 78 -2.64 11.45 -4.03
CA VAL A 78 -1.54 10.49 -4.21
C VAL A 78 -1.37 9.66 -2.96
N MET A 79 -1.34 8.34 -3.11
CA MET A 79 -1.04 7.37 -2.05
C MET A 79 0.41 6.89 -2.18
N GLY A 80 1.23 7.19 -1.19
CA GLY A 80 2.62 6.72 -1.13
C GLY A 80 2.70 5.27 -0.67
N ASN A 81 3.46 4.44 -1.38
CA ASN A 81 3.66 3.02 -1.07
C ASN A 81 5.14 2.63 -1.12
N GLY A 82 5.58 1.87 -0.13
CA GLY A 82 6.91 1.25 -0.04
C GLY A 82 7.56 1.43 1.32
N ASP A 83 7.98 0.31 1.91
CA ASP A 83 8.79 0.22 3.15
C ASP A 83 8.19 0.88 4.40
N VAL A 84 6.88 0.96 4.49
CA VAL A 84 6.18 1.40 5.69
C VAL A 84 5.91 0.17 6.56
N THR A 85 6.58 0.09 7.71
CA THR A 85 6.50 -1.01 8.67
C THR A 85 6.15 -0.55 10.08
N SER A 86 6.08 0.77 10.29
CA SER A 86 5.74 1.40 11.56
C SER A 86 4.91 2.68 11.35
N ALA A 87 4.33 3.19 12.42
CA ALA A 87 3.64 4.49 12.40
C ALA A 87 4.61 5.64 12.09
N GLN A 88 5.84 5.55 12.59
CA GLN A 88 6.89 6.51 12.32
C GLN A 88 7.30 6.54 10.85
N ASP A 89 7.38 5.35 10.18
CA ASP A 89 7.67 5.29 8.75
C ASP A 89 6.56 5.96 7.93
N ALA A 90 5.29 5.75 8.32
CA ALA A 90 4.16 6.40 7.68
C ALA A 90 4.23 7.92 7.79
N ALA A 91 4.53 8.44 8.98
CA ALA A 91 4.69 9.88 9.20
C ALA A 91 5.86 10.46 8.40
N LYS A 92 7.02 9.77 8.38
CA LYS A 92 8.17 10.18 7.57
C LYS A 92 7.85 10.21 6.09
N LEU A 93 7.15 9.18 5.57
CA LEU A 93 6.77 9.13 4.18
C LEU A 93 5.88 10.31 3.81
N LEU A 94 4.83 10.61 4.61
CA LEU A 94 3.96 11.77 4.39
C LEU A 94 4.76 13.08 4.43
N GLN A 95 5.63 13.26 5.42
CA GLN A 95 6.43 14.46 5.58
C GLN A 95 7.40 14.68 4.41
N GLN A 96 8.07 13.62 3.95
CA GLN A 96 9.08 13.71 2.90
C GLN A 96 8.49 13.85 1.50
N THR A 97 7.31 13.28 1.26
CA THR A 97 6.73 13.22 -0.08
C THR A 97 5.57 14.18 -0.30
N GLY A 98 4.93 14.65 0.78
CA GLY A 98 3.70 15.45 0.69
C GLY A 98 2.50 14.66 0.14
N CYS A 99 2.58 13.34 -0.01
CA CYS A 99 1.45 12.52 -0.46
C CYS A 99 0.28 12.58 0.53
N ASP A 100 -0.93 12.33 0.05
CA ASP A 100 -2.16 12.52 0.83
C ASP A 100 -2.49 11.32 1.72
N LEU A 101 -2.05 10.13 1.34
CA LEU A 101 -2.36 8.87 2.00
C LEU A 101 -1.15 7.92 1.97
N VAL A 102 -1.13 6.98 2.90
CA VAL A 102 -0.11 5.92 2.96
C VAL A 102 -0.74 4.57 2.65
N MET A 103 -0.16 3.85 1.69
CA MET A 103 -0.53 2.47 1.39
C MET A 103 0.46 1.51 2.05
N VAL A 104 0.00 0.72 3.02
CA VAL A 104 0.81 -0.30 3.68
C VAL A 104 0.63 -1.64 2.98
N GLY A 105 1.75 -2.28 2.65
CA GLY A 105 1.78 -3.64 2.09
C GLY A 105 2.28 -4.65 3.12
N ARG A 106 3.54 -5.07 2.97
CA ARG A 106 4.17 -6.11 3.81
C ARG A 106 4.16 -5.80 5.32
N GLY A 107 4.17 -4.52 5.70
CA GLY A 107 4.10 -4.11 7.11
C GLY A 107 2.82 -4.54 7.83
N ALA A 108 1.76 -4.86 7.09
CA ALA A 108 0.51 -5.37 7.66
C ALA A 108 0.47 -6.91 7.80
N LEU A 109 1.48 -7.62 7.28
CA LEU A 109 1.52 -9.08 7.36
C LEU A 109 1.78 -9.53 8.81
N GLY A 110 0.79 -10.22 9.39
CA GLY A 110 0.80 -10.58 10.81
C GLY A 110 0.62 -9.42 11.79
N ASN A 111 0.43 -8.22 11.27
CA ASN A 111 0.26 -6.99 12.05
C ASN A 111 -0.87 -6.08 11.50
N PRO A 112 -2.14 -6.51 11.54
CA PRO A 112 -3.24 -5.65 11.09
C PRO A 112 -3.44 -4.40 11.97
N TRP A 113 -2.90 -4.37 13.18
CA TRP A 113 -2.97 -3.24 14.10
C TRP A 113 -2.17 -2.02 13.62
N ILE A 114 -1.26 -2.21 12.66
CA ILE A 114 -0.43 -1.12 12.11
C ILE A 114 -1.29 0.06 11.63
N PHE A 115 -2.47 -0.19 11.08
CA PHE A 115 -3.36 0.88 10.59
C PHE A 115 -3.89 1.75 11.74
N GLN A 116 -4.28 1.13 12.86
CA GLN A 116 -4.71 1.85 14.06
C GLN A 116 -3.54 2.63 14.67
N GLN A 117 -2.36 2.02 14.73
CA GLN A 117 -1.13 2.66 15.22
C GLN A 117 -0.75 3.87 14.37
N ILE A 118 -0.81 3.75 13.03
CA ILE A 118 -0.53 4.86 12.11
C ILE A 118 -1.52 5.99 12.34
N ASN A 119 -2.83 5.71 12.35
CA ASN A 119 -3.85 6.74 12.51
C ASN A 119 -3.72 7.48 13.84
N ALA A 120 -3.48 6.77 14.95
CA ALA A 120 -3.26 7.40 16.25
C ALA A 120 -2.03 8.31 16.25
N TYR A 121 -0.91 7.82 15.73
CA TYR A 121 0.35 8.59 15.67
C TYR A 121 0.24 9.81 14.75
N LEU A 122 -0.50 9.73 13.65
CA LEU A 122 -0.72 10.88 12.75
C LEU A 122 -1.67 11.92 13.35
N THR A 123 -2.57 11.50 14.27
CA THR A 123 -3.45 12.42 15.00
C THR A 123 -2.70 13.12 16.12
N ASP A 124 -1.88 12.37 16.87
CA ASP A 124 -1.03 12.87 17.95
C ASP A 124 0.27 12.06 17.97
N SER A 125 1.38 12.70 17.61
CA SER A 125 2.70 12.07 17.54
C SER A 125 3.22 11.51 18.87
N CYS A 126 2.62 11.90 19.99
CA CYS A 126 2.87 11.32 21.31
C CYS A 126 2.04 10.07 21.58
N CYS A 127 1.00 9.82 20.80
CA CYS A 127 0.12 8.67 20.96
C CYS A 127 0.73 7.41 20.30
N ILE A 128 1.49 6.66 21.08
CA ILE A 128 2.07 5.39 20.67
C ILE A 128 1.20 4.25 21.19
N ILE A 129 0.41 3.64 20.31
CA ILE A 129 -0.38 2.45 20.67
C ILE A 129 0.56 1.25 20.71
N PRO A 130 0.64 0.53 21.84
CA PRO A 130 1.45 -0.67 21.96
C PRO A 130 0.95 -1.77 21.01
N GLY A 131 1.82 -2.71 20.64
CA GLY A 131 1.43 -3.90 19.91
C GLY A 131 0.45 -4.77 20.71
N PRO A 132 -0.31 -5.66 20.04
CA PRO A 132 -1.26 -6.54 20.69
C PRO A 132 -0.56 -7.53 21.64
N GLY A 133 -1.25 -7.90 22.73
CA GLY A 133 -0.82 -9.00 23.57
C GLY A 133 -0.89 -10.35 22.84
N LEU A 134 -0.19 -11.35 23.38
CA LEU A 134 -0.13 -12.68 22.75
C LEU A 134 -1.52 -13.28 22.51
N PHE A 135 -2.41 -13.20 23.49
CA PHE A 135 -3.77 -13.75 23.37
C PHE A 135 -4.58 -13.10 22.24
N GLU A 136 -4.54 -11.77 22.13
CA GLU A 136 -5.21 -11.03 21.08
C GLU A 136 -4.64 -11.40 19.70
N ARG A 137 -3.32 -11.48 19.59
CA ARG A 137 -2.61 -11.86 18.36
C ARG A 137 -3.03 -13.25 17.88
N LEU A 138 -3.07 -14.24 18.79
CA LEU A 138 -3.52 -15.60 18.48
C LEU A 138 -5.00 -15.64 18.09
N THR A 139 -5.85 -14.88 18.77
CA THR A 139 -7.28 -14.81 18.47
C THR A 139 -7.52 -14.27 17.04
N VAL A 140 -6.85 -13.17 16.68
CA VAL A 140 -6.96 -12.58 15.32
C VAL A 140 -6.37 -13.53 14.27
N MET A 141 -5.27 -14.20 14.56
CA MET A 141 -4.66 -15.20 13.67
C MET A 141 -5.64 -16.35 13.37
N VAL A 142 -6.25 -16.94 14.39
CA VAL A 142 -7.22 -18.03 14.21
C VAL A 142 -8.40 -17.57 13.37
N LYS A 143 -9.00 -16.42 13.71
CA LYS A 143 -10.10 -15.83 12.94
C LYS A 143 -9.73 -15.58 11.46
N HIS A 144 -8.53 -15.11 11.20
CA HIS A 144 -8.03 -14.91 9.83
C HIS A 144 -7.99 -16.24 9.07
N ILE A 145 -7.47 -17.31 9.69
CA ILE A 145 -7.39 -18.64 9.06
C ILE A 145 -8.80 -19.21 8.81
N GLU A 146 -9.72 -19.07 9.76
CA GLU A 146 -11.12 -19.50 9.60
C GLU A 146 -11.78 -18.79 8.41
N GLN A 147 -11.59 -17.49 8.28
CA GLN A 147 -12.09 -16.73 7.13
C GLN A 147 -11.44 -17.18 5.82
N MET A 148 -10.14 -17.46 5.81
CA MET A 148 -9.46 -18.02 4.64
C MET A 148 -10.09 -19.36 4.22
N CYS A 149 -10.42 -20.23 5.18
CA CYS A 149 -11.09 -21.51 4.90
C CYS A 149 -12.48 -21.31 4.30
N GLN A 150 -13.24 -20.33 4.79
CA GLN A 150 -14.56 -20.01 4.24
C GLN A 150 -14.49 -19.53 2.78
N TYR A 151 -13.50 -18.67 2.44
CA TYR A 151 -13.37 -18.10 1.10
C TYR A 151 -12.71 -19.02 0.07
N LYS A 152 -11.74 -19.85 0.48
CA LYS A 152 -10.87 -20.62 -0.43
C LYS A 152 -11.04 -22.13 -0.33
N GLY A 153 -11.85 -22.60 0.63
CA GLY A 153 -11.91 -23.99 1.03
C GLY A 153 -10.73 -24.42 1.91
N GLU A 154 -10.97 -25.32 2.85
CA GLU A 154 -10.02 -25.68 3.91
C GLU A 154 -8.67 -26.18 3.36
N ALA A 155 -8.68 -27.12 2.41
CA ALA A 155 -7.47 -27.73 1.88
C ALA A 155 -6.50 -26.71 1.22
N HIS A 156 -7.02 -25.68 0.56
CA HIS A 156 -6.22 -24.63 -0.04
C HIS A 156 -5.76 -23.61 1.01
N ALA A 157 -6.68 -23.14 1.85
CA ALA A 157 -6.43 -22.16 2.90
C ALA A 157 -5.36 -22.63 3.89
N MET A 158 -5.41 -23.87 4.35
CA MET A 158 -4.44 -24.42 5.30
C MET A 158 -3.01 -24.47 4.77
N ARG A 159 -2.83 -24.66 3.46
CA ARG A 159 -1.50 -24.56 2.84
C ARG A 159 -0.95 -23.13 2.87
N GLU A 160 -1.80 -22.15 2.57
CA GLU A 160 -1.43 -20.73 2.61
C GLU A 160 -1.27 -20.18 4.04
N ALA A 161 -2.06 -20.70 4.98
CA ALA A 161 -2.06 -20.28 6.38
C ALA A 161 -0.68 -20.40 7.05
N ARG A 162 0.14 -21.36 6.65
CA ARG A 162 1.49 -21.57 7.21
C ARG A 162 2.33 -20.31 7.24
N LYS A 163 2.33 -19.56 6.15
CA LYS A 163 3.08 -18.28 6.06
C LYS A 163 2.46 -17.20 6.95
N HIS A 164 1.12 -17.15 7.02
CA HIS A 164 0.42 -16.19 7.87
C HIS A 164 0.67 -16.46 9.36
N VAL A 165 0.62 -17.72 9.80
CA VAL A 165 1.01 -18.12 11.15
C VAL A 165 2.43 -17.64 11.49
N GLY A 166 3.40 -17.88 10.59
CA GLY A 166 4.77 -17.42 10.76
C GLY A 166 4.89 -15.89 10.90
N TRP A 167 4.07 -15.13 10.21
CA TRP A 167 4.05 -13.66 10.34
C TRP A 167 3.42 -13.19 11.65
N TYR A 168 2.35 -13.83 12.13
CA TYR A 168 1.73 -13.49 13.43
C TYR A 168 2.60 -13.83 14.63
N LEU A 169 3.50 -14.80 14.50
CA LEU A 169 4.36 -15.27 15.59
C LEU A 169 5.73 -14.59 15.64
N LYS A 170 6.03 -13.70 14.71
CA LYS A 170 7.21 -12.82 14.76
C LYS A 170 6.96 -11.65 15.71
#